data_eff5440ffe61a67e19ff59383626f559
#
_entry.id   eff5440ffe61a67e19ff59383626f559
#
_cell.length_a   1.000
_cell.length_b   1.000
_cell.length_c   1.000
_cell.angle_alpha   90.00
_cell.angle_beta   90.00
_cell.angle_gamma   90.00
#
_symmetry.space_group_name_H-M   'P 1'
#
loop_
_entity.id
_entity.type
_entity.pdbx_description
1 polymer ?
#
loop_
_entity_poly.entity_id
_entity_poly.type
_entity_poly.pdbx_seq_one_letter_code
_entity_poly.pdbx_strand_id
1 'polypeptide(L)'
;MPLTPRQRATLKARAHPLDPIVQVGHAGLTDAVVAETDRALTAHGLIKVRIGGADRDARATTIDALCARTDSTAVQSVGKVLVLWRPRPDDPPV
;
A
#
# COMPACT_ATOMS: atom_id res chain seq x y z
N MET A 1 -7.23 4.34 11.44
CA MET A 1 -7.81 5.69 11.48
C MET A 1 -7.92 6.25 10.07
N PRO A 2 -9.07 6.75 9.67
CA PRO A 2 -9.21 7.28 8.31
C PRO A 2 -8.35 8.53 8.11
N LEU A 3 -7.77 8.63 6.93
CA LEU A 3 -6.99 9.80 6.56
C LEU A 3 -7.91 10.97 6.24
N THR A 4 -7.52 12.18 6.70
CA THR A 4 -8.19 13.39 6.24
C THR A 4 -7.83 13.64 4.76
N PRO A 5 -8.64 14.42 4.03
CA PRO A 5 -8.29 14.79 2.65
C PRO A 5 -6.91 15.46 2.54
N ARG A 6 -6.54 16.27 3.53
CA ARG A 6 -5.23 16.94 3.57
C ARG A 6 -4.09 15.94 3.76
N GLN A 7 -4.25 15.01 4.71
CA GLN A 7 -3.25 13.95 4.94
C GLN A 7 -3.09 13.09 3.69
N ARG A 8 -4.19 12.72 3.06
CA ARG A 8 -4.17 11.93 1.83
C ARG A 8 -3.43 12.66 0.71
N ALA A 9 -3.69 13.95 0.53
CA ALA A 9 -3.01 14.75 -0.49
C ALA A 9 -1.51 14.82 -0.24
N THR A 10 -1.09 15.02 1.02
CA THR A 10 0.32 15.03 1.40
C THR A 10 0.99 13.70 1.09
N LEU A 11 0.34 12.59 1.44
CA LEU A 11 0.90 11.26 1.20
C LEU A 11 0.98 10.93 -0.30
N LYS A 12 -0.02 11.34 -1.08
CA LYS A 12 0.03 11.18 -2.54
C LYS A 12 1.22 11.92 -3.14
N ALA A 13 1.45 13.16 -2.72
CA ALA A 13 2.58 13.96 -3.19
C ALA A 13 3.92 13.31 -2.84
N ARG A 14 4.05 12.80 -1.62
CA ARG A 14 5.27 12.12 -1.16
C ARG A 14 5.50 10.80 -1.88
N ALA A 15 4.44 10.11 -2.26
CA ALA A 15 4.53 8.84 -2.99
C ALA A 15 4.84 9.02 -4.47
N HIS A 16 4.55 10.20 -5.04
CA HIS A 16 4.65 10.42 -6.48
C HIS A 16 6.00 9.98 -7.08
N PRO A 17 7.17 10.33 -6.48
CA PRO A 17 8.46 9.92 -7.04
C PRO A 17 8.87 8.47 -6.73
N LEU A 18 8.10 7.75 -5.93
CA LEU A 18 8.46 6.39 -5.54
C LEU A 18 8.14 5.38 -6.64
N ASP A 19 8.95 4.33 -6.73
CA ASP A 19 8.68 3.19 -7.59
C ASP A 19 8.04 2.06 -6.78
N PRO A 20 7.24 1.19 -7.42
CA PRO A 20 6.72 0.00 -6.73
C PRO A 20 7.86 -0.92 -6.30
N ILE A 21 7.84 -1.35 -5.03
CA ILE A 21 8.87 -2.23 -4.47
C ILE A 21 8.31 -3.60 -4.06
N VAL A 22 6.99 -3.77 -4.12
CA VAL A 22 6.34 -5.05 -3.87
C VAL A 22 5.42 -5.34 -5.05
N GLN A 23 5.34 -6.60 -5.45
CA GLN A 23 4.46 -7.02 -6.53
C GLN A 23 3.59 -8.19 -6.08
N VAL A 24 2.28 -8.05 -6.30
CA VAL A 24 1.31 -9.13 -6.13
C VAL A 24 1.07 -9.75 -7.50
N GLY A 25 1.51 -10.98 -7.69
CA GLY A 25 1.39 -11.69 -8.96
C GLY A 25 0.11 -12.52 -9.08
N HIS A 26 0.13 -13.46 -10.02
CA HIS A 26 -1.03 -14.33 -10.31
C HIS A 26 -1.43 -15.22 -9.13
N ALA A 27 -0.49 -15.57 -8.27
CA ALA A 27 -0.78 -16.36 -7.08
C ALA A 27 -1.62 -15.59 -6.05
N GLY A 28 -1.78 -14.29 -6.28
CA GLY A 28 -2.55 -13.42 -5.39
C GLY A 28 -1.80 -13.09 -4.12
N LEU A 29 -2.54 -12.93 -3.04
CA LEU A 29 -2.00 -12.50 -1.76
C LEU A 29 -1.48 -13.71 -0.98
N THR A 30 -0.21 -14.04 -1.20
CA THR A 30 0.46 -15.13 -0.48
C THR A 30 1.04 -14.62 0.85
N ASP A 31 1.35 -15.55 1.75
CA ASP A 31 2.01 -15.19 3.01
C ASP A 31 3.35 -14.51 2.77
N ALA A 32 4.08 -14.93 1.73
CA ALA A 32 5.36 -14.31 1.36
C ALA A 32 5.19 -12.85 0.94
N VAL A 33 4.15 -12.56 0.15
CA VAL A 33 3.84 -11.18 -0.27
C VAL A 33 3.45 -10.33 0.92
N VAL A 34 2.64 -10.86 1.83
CA VAL A 34 2.25 -10.14 3.05
C VAL A 34 3.48 -9.82 3.90
N ALA A 35 4.36 -10.80 4.10
CA ALA A 35 5.59 -10.60 4.89
C ALA A 35 6.50 -9.56 4.23
N GLU A 36 6.64 -9.59 2.90
CA GLU A 36 7.44 -8.62 2.15
C GLU A 36 6.87 -7.21 2.29
N THR A 37 5.55 -7.07 2.18
CA THR A 37 4.85 -5.79 2.34
C THR A 37 5.05 -5.26 3.75
N ASP A 38 4.93 -6.12 4.75
CA ASP A 38 5.13 -5.73 6.16
C ASP A 38 6.55 -5.21 6.39
N ARG A 39 7.56 -5.91 5.86
CA ARG A 39 8.95 -5.47 5.97
C ARG A 39 9.17 -4.12 5.28
N ALA A 40 8.58 -3.94 4.10
CA ALA A 40 8.70 -2.69 3.35
C ALA A 40 8.07 -1.52 4.11
N LEU A 41 6.90 -1.73 4.70
CA LEU A 41 6.23 -0.71 5.50
C LEU A 41 7.01 -0.37 6.77
N THR A 42 7.62 -1.37 7.42
CA THR A 42 8.47 -1.15 8.58
C THR A 42 9.69 -0.29 8.20
N ALA A 43 10.27 -0.55 7.03
CA ALA A 43 11.45 0.18 6.57
C ALA A 43 11.14 1.59 6.09
N HIS A 44 10.02 1.78 5.41
CA HIS A 44 9.75 3.02 4.66
C HIS A 44 8.50 3.79 5.11
N GLY A 45 7.52 3.13 5.69
CA GLY A 45 6.25 3.74 6.08
C GLY A 45 5.30 4.02 4.94
N LEU A 46 5.80 4.51 3.82
CA LEU A 46 5.03 4.81 2.60
C LEU A 46 5.64 4.06 1.43
N ILE A 47 4.87 3.22 0.76
CA ILE A 47 5.36 2.37 -0.33
C ILE A 47 4.34 2.30 -1.47
N LYS A 48 4.81 1.90 -2.64
CA LYS A 48 3.96 1.51 -3.75
C LYS A 48 4.02 0.00 -3.95
N VAL A 49 2.85 -0.58 -4.22
CA VAL A 49 2.68 -2.01 -4.50
C VAL A 49 2.03 -2.15 -5.87
N ARG A 50 2.62 -2.95 -6.75
CA ARG A 50 2.00 -3.28 -8.03
C ARG A 50 1.12 -4.50 -7.85
N ILE A 51 -0.15 -4.39 -8.22
CA ILE A 51 -1.11 -5.49 -8.10
C ILE A 51 -1.47 -5.99 -9.49
N GLY A 52 -1.02 -7.20 -9.82
CA GLY A 52 -1.38 -7.87 -11.05
C GLY A 52 -2.83 -8.34 -11.03
N GLY A 53 -3.33 -8.74 -12.19
CA GLY A 53 -4.70 -9.20 -12.32
C GLY A 53 -5.52 -8.26 -13.20
N ALA A 54 -6.53 -8.83 -13.82
CA ALA A 54 -7.31 -8.12 -14.83
C ALA A 54 -8.56 -7.45 -14.27
N ASP A 55 -9.07 -7.95 -13.15
CA ASP A 55 -10.38 -7.59 -12.65
C ASP A 55 -10.27 -6.52 -11.55
N ARG A 56 -11.00 -5.42 -11.72
CA ARG A 56 -11.06 -4.33 -10.75
C ARG A 56 -11.58 -4.81 -9.39
N ASP A 57 -12.62 -5.65 -9.39
CA ASP A 57 -13.22 -6.13 -8.14
C ASP A 57 -12.27 -7.07 -7.41
N ALA A 58 -11.56 -7.92 -8.12
CA ALA A 58 -10.54 -8.79 -7.54
C ALA A 58 -9.39 -7.98 -6.95
N ARG A 59 -8.97 -6.90 -7.64
CA ARG A 59 -7.95 -6.00 -7.10
C ARG A 59 -8.42 -5.31 -5.84
N ALA A 60 -9.65 -4.83 -5.79
CA ALA A 60 -10.21 -4.18 -4.60
C ALA A 60 -10.20 -5.14 -3.40
N THR A 61 -10.61 -6.38 -3.61
CA THR A 61 -10.58 -7.40 -2.56
C THR A 61 -9.16 -7.66 -2.07
N THR A 62 -8.19 -7.75 -2.98
CA THR A 62 -6.79 -7.95 -2.66
C THR A 62 -6.24 -6.78 -1.84
N ILE A 63 -6.58 -5.55 -2.23
CA ILE A 63 -6.16 -4.33 -1.51
C ILE A 63 -6.69 -4.34 -0.08
N ASP A 64 -7.97 -4.63 0.09
CA ASP A 64 -8.59 -4.66 1.42
C ASP A 64 -7.95 -5.73 2.31
N ALA A 65 -7.71 -6.91 1.76
CA ALA A 65 -7.06 -8.00 2.50
C ALA A 65 -5.62 -7.65 2.87
N LEU A 66 -4.87 -7.04 1.95
CA LEU A 66 -3.49 -6.64 2.20
C LEU A 66 -3.41 -5.58 3.31
N CYS A 67 -4.29 -4.58 3.26
CA CYS A 67 -4.37 -3.55 4.28
C CYS A 67 -4.69 -4.15 5.66
N ALA A 68 -5.65 -5.06 5.72
CA ALA A 68 -6.05 -5.70 6.97
C ALA A 68 -4.89 -6.54 7.54
N ARG A 69 -4.20 -7.31 6.71
CA ARG A 69 -3.13 -8.20 7.15
C ARG A 69 -1.83 -7.49 7.52
N THR A 70 -1.62 -6.27 7.03
CA THR A 70 -0.43 -5.48 7.33
C THR A 70 -0.71 -4.27 8.22
N ASP A 71 -1.95 -4.10 8.65
CA ASP A 71 -2.38 -2.95 9.46
C ASP A 71 -1.98 -1.63 8.79
N SER A 72 -2.26 -1.52 7.51
CA SER A 72 -1.91 -0.36 6.70
C SER A 72 -3.15 0.28 6.09
N THR A 73 -2.97 1.48 5.56
CA THR A 73 -4.03 2.26 4.94
C THR A 73 -3.74 2.46 3.46
N ALA A 74 -4.73 2.20 2.61
CA ALA A 74 -4.63 2.51 1.19
C ALA A 74 -4.81 4.01 1.00
N VAL A 75 -3.78 4.65 0.46
CA VAL A 75 -3.80 6.10 0.20
C VAL A 75 -4.42 6.40 -1.15
N GLN A 76 -4.03 5.62 -2.17
CA GLN A 76 -4.44 5.82 -3.54
C GLN A 76 -4.25 4.52 -4.32
N SER A 77 -5.14 4.27 -5.26
CA SER A 77 -4.99 3.18 -6.22
C SER A 77 -5.18 3.77 -7.61
N VAL A 78 -4.13 3.70 -8.44
CA VAL A 78 -4.15 4.21 -9.81
C VAL A 78 -3.75 3.06 -10.73
N GLY A 79 -4.69 2.58 -11.54
CA GLY A 79 -4.46 1.43 -12.39
C GLY A 79 -4.08 0.21 -11.55
N LYS A 80 -2.89 -0.32 -11.78
CA LYS A 80 -2.38 -1.50 -11.07
C LYS A 80 -1.43 -1.14 -9.92
N VAL A 81 -1.29 0.16 -9.60
CA VAL A 81 -0.37 0.61 -8.55
C VAL A 81 -1.15 1.10 -7.35
N LEU A 82 -0.83 0.56 -6.19
CA LEU A 82 -1.42 0.91 -4.91
C LEU A 82 -0.40 1.64 -4.07
N VAL A 83 -0.81 2.75 -3.45
CA VAL A 83 0.00 3.45 -2.45
C VAL A 83 -0.49 3.03 -1.07
N LEU A 84 0.40 2.45 -0.28
CA LEU A 84 0.13 2.02 1.10
C LEU A 84 0.91 2.87 2.09
N TRP A 85 0.28 3.15 3.22
CA TRP A 85 0.91 3.89 4.30
C TRP A 85 0.65 3.22 5.64
N ARG A 86 1.71 3.11 6.44
CA ARG A 86 1.65 2.72 7.85
C ARG A 86 2.65 3.57 8.61
N PRO A 87 2.19 4.43 9.55
CA PRO A 87 3.11 5.32 10.25
C PRO A 87 4.11 4.51 11.07
N ARG A 88 5.38 4.92 11.01
CA ARG A 88 6.42 4.36 11.87
C ARG A 88 6.50 5.18 13.16
N PRO A 89 6.99 4.57 14.29
CA PRO A 89 7.03 5.28 15.57
C PRO A 89 7.78 6.60 15.53
N ASP A 90 8.83 6.69 14.70
CA ASP A 90 9.69 7.87 14.61
C ASP A 90 9.29 8.85 13.51
N ASP A 91 8.24 8.55 12.76
CA ASP A 91 7.79 9.42 11.68
C ASP A 91 7.09 10.65 12.24
N PRO A 92 7.34 11.84 11.63
CA PRO A 92 6.57 13.03 12.00
C PRO A 92 5.10 12.86 11.60
N PRO A 93 4.17 13.55 12.27
CA PRO A 93 2.76 13.53 11.90
C PRO A 93 2.56 13.99 10.45
N VAL A 94 1.57 13.40 9.80
CA VAL A 94 1.20 13.79 8.44
C VAL A 94 0.18 14.90 8.47
#